data_f1aab15ca294b43fa2ac135947cce8d3
#
_entry.id   f1aab15ca294b43fa2ac135947cce8d3
#
_cell.length_a   1.000
_cell.length_b   1.000
_cell.length_c   1.000
_cell.angle_alpha   90.00
_cell.angle_beta   90.00
_cell.angle_gamma   90.00
#
_symmetry.space_group_name_H-M   'P 1'
#
loop_
_entity.id
_entity.type
_entity.pdbx_description
1 polymer ?
#
loop_
_entity_poly.entity_id
_entity_poly.type
_entity_poly.pdbx_seq_one_letter_code
_entity_poly.pdbx_strand_id
1 'polypeptide(L)' 'MELEAAKMIGAGLAAIALAGAGVGIGLIFG' A
#
# COMPACT_ATOMS: atom_id res chain seq x y z
N MET A 1 -12.53 16.75 -5.17
CA MET A 1 -11.22 16.27 -5.64
C MET A 1 -11.41 15.58 -6.99
N GLU A 2 -10.51 15.79 -7.90
CA GLU A 2 -10.59 15.17 -9.21
C GLU A 2 -10.41 13.66 -9.10
N LEU A 3 -11.12 12.90 -9.93
CA LEU A 3 -11.15 11.44 -9.86
C LEU A 3 -9.76 10.82 -10.04
N GLU A 4 -9.02 11.27 -11.03
CA GLU A 4 -7.69 10.71 -11.29
C GLU A 4 -6.73 11.00 -10.14
N ALA A 5 -6.81 12.19 -9.57
CA ALA A 5 -6.00 12.52 -8.40
C ALA A 5 -6.36 11.62 -7.21
N ALA A 6 -7.64 11.37 -7.00
CA ALA A 6 -8.09 10.49 -5.92
C ALA A 6 -7.56 9.06 -6.14
N LYS A 7 -7.56 8.58 -7.36
CA LYS A 7 -7.02 7.25 -7.69
C LYS A 7 -5.53 7.16 -7.38
N MET A 8 -4.78 8.22 -7.67
CA MET A 8 -3.34 8.25 -7.41
C MET A 8 -3.05 8.24 -5.92
N ILE A 9 -3.83 8.98 -5.14
CA ILE A 9 -3.67 8.98 -3.69
C ILE A 9 -3.97 7.58 -3.14
N GLY A 10 -5.04 6.95 -3.62
CA GLY A 10 -5.39 5.59 -3.21
C GLY A 10 -4.31 4.58 -3.59
N ALA A 11 -3.73 4.71 -4.77
CA ALA A 11 -2.66 3.82 -5.21
C ALA A 11 -1.42 3.96 -4.32
N GLY A 12 -1.08 5.19 -3.93
CA GLY A 12 0.04 5.41 -3.02
C GLY A 12 -0.21 4.79 -1.65
N LEU A 13 -1.41 4.95 -1.11
CA LEU A 13 -1.78 4.34 0.16
C LEU A 13 -1.76 2.81 0.08
N ALA A 14 -2.23 2.25 -1.04
CA ALA A 14 -2.21 0.82 -1.26
C ALA A 14 -0.77 0.28 -1.31
N ALA A 15 0.15 1.01 -1.91
CA ALA A 15 1.56 0.61 -1.96
C ALA A 15 2.17 0.57 -0.56
N ILE A 16 1.85 1.55 0.29
CA ILE A 16 2.30 1.56 1.68
C ILE A 16 1.74 0.35 2.43
N ALA A 17 0.47 0.03 2.21
CA ALA A 17 -0.17 -1.13 2.85
C ALA A 17 0.51 -2.44 2.43
N LEU A 18 0.90 -2.56 1.15
CA LEU A 18 1.63 -3.74 0.67
C LEU A 18 2.99 -3.88 1.36
N ALA A 19 3.67 -2.77 1.60
CA ALA A 19 4.93 -2.80 2.33
C ALA A 19 4.72 -3.36 3.75
N GLY A 20 3.64 -2.95 4.42
CA GLY A 20 3.29 -3.48 5.74
C GLY A 20 3.02 -4.97 5.72
N ALA A 21 2.23 -5.43 4.75
CA ALA A 21 1.94 -6.85 4.58
C ALA A 21 3.22 -7.63 4.31
N GLY A 22 4.09 -7.10 3.46
CA GLY A 22 5.38 -7.74 3.14
C GLY A 22 6.25 -7.91 4.37
N VAL A 23 6.39 -6.85 5.17
CA VAL A 23 7.15 -6.91 6.41
C VAL A 23 6.52 -7.90 7.38
N GLY A 24 5.19 -7.86 7.54
CA GLY A 24 4.48 -8.74 8.45
C GLY A 24 4.66 -10.21 8.10
N ILE A 25 4.46 -10.55 6.83
CA ILE A 25 4.64 -11.92 6.36
C ILE A 25 6.11 -12.33 6.49
N GLY A 26 7.03 -11.44 6.13
CA GLY A 26 8.46 -11.71 6.23
C GLY A 26 8.91 -12.00 7.66
N LEU A 27 8.34 -11.33 8.64
CA LEU A 27 8.66 -11.58 10.04
C LEU A 27 8.18 -12.96 10.51
N ILE A 28 7.10 -13.47 9.93
CA ILE A 28 6.58 -14.78 10.29
C ILE A 28 7.39 -15.90 9.64
N PHE A 29 7.66 -15.79 8.36
CA PHE A 29 8.32 -16.84 7.61
C PHE A 29 9.82 -16.62 7.41
N GLY A 30 10.24 -15.35 7.44
CA GLY A 30 11.62 -14.99 7.22
C GLY A 30 12.48 -15.17 8.41
#